data_3829bc894fdf22f70c91aa1f2bd101f3
#
_entry.id   3829bc894fdf22f70c91aa1f2bd101f3
#
_cell.length_a   1.000
_cell.length_b   1.000
_cell.length_c   1.000
_cell.angle_alpha   90.00
_cell.angle_beta   90.00
_cell.angle_gamma   90.00
#
_symmetry.space_group_name_H-M   'P 1'
#
loop_
_entity.id
_entity.type
_entity.pdbx_description
1 polymer ?
#
loop_
_entity_poly.entity_id
_entity_poly.type
_entity_poly.pdbx_seq_one_letter_code
_entity_poly.pdbx_strand_id
1 'polypeptide(L)'
;MINKRDIHNLRNLMYLYALSKTQNKKSVSDEFGISVDTLNKYITDLESSVNTKLIFSNSRGTIINPEGKMILEIATEIAQKLHFFDSYVQNENQYQGNVRFRTSGPLIEYISSSEFLDFVKLYPNIKVRADITQDLSDFDITETDVALDYFPPKDKDNVVIKTQKVTFGLFASLKYIEEFGCPTDLADLYAHHRLCLKTGQQTKIPCVKELTDHMQHIAFSSDSEMVFRTAMKNGLGIGLCPVAYGLGNLVRLDNLNFEDDIDIYLFAHKNTKDIPRIRVFINYIKNVLDKVYIV
;
A
#
# COMPACT_ATOMS: atom_id res chain seq x y z
N MET A 1 -33.15 20.34 7.74
CA MET A 1 -32.75 21.58 6.99
C MET A 1 -31.36 21.93 7.49
N ILE A 2 -30.35 22.04 6.64
CA ILE A 2 -28.98 22.45 7.03
C ILE A 2 -29.00 23.92 7.45
N ASN A 3 -28.41 24.24 8.60
CA ASN A 3 -28.37 25.59 9.15
C ASN A 3 -26.90 26.10 9.25
N LYS A 4 -26.74 27.37 9.69
CA LYS A 4 -25.39 28.00 9.78
C LYS A 4 -24.46 27.28 10.76
N ARG A 5 -24.99 26.67 11.82
CA ARG A 5 -24.23 25.92 12.81
C ARG A 5 -23.67 24.63 12.18
N ASP A 6 -24.48 23.98 11.35
CA ASP A 6 -24.04 22.73 10.67
C ASP A 6 -22.88 23.00 9.71
N ILE A 7 -22.91 24.14 8.99
CA ILE A 7 -21.80 24.54 8.10
C ILE A 7 -20.52 24.82 8.90
N HIS A 8 -20.63 25.44 10.07
CA HIS A 8 -19.47 25.68 10.94
C HIS A 8 -18.89 24.36 11.47
N ASN A 9 -19.76 23.47 11.92
CA ASN A 9 -19.33 22.18 12.42
C ASN A 9 -18.67 21.36 11.31
N LEU A 10 -19.21 21.36 10.10
CA LEU A 10 -18.60 20.69 8.94
C LEU A 10 -17.16 21.18 8.70
N ARG A 11 -16.94 22.48 8.64
CA ARG A 11 -15.60 23.06 8.48
C ARG A 11 -14.66 22.65 9.62
N ASN A 12 -15.13 22.70 10.85
CA ASN A 12 -14.33 22.39 12.03
C ASN A 12 -13.97 20.89 12.09
N LEU A 13 -14.86 20.01 11.63
CA LEU A 13 -14.59 18.57 11.44
C LEU A 13 -13.47 18.35 10.43
N MET A 14 -13.43 19.12 9.33
CA MET A 14 -12.34 18.99 8.33
C MET A 14 -10.97 19.40 8.91
N TYR A 15 -10.91 20.39 9.79
CA TYR A 15 -9.66 20.72 10.49
C TYR A 15 -9.24 19.63 11.48
N LEU A 16 -10.19 18.99 12.18
CA LEU A 16 -9.88 17.84 13.03
C LEU A 16 -9.32 16.67 12.19
N TYR A 17 -9.92 16.41 11.03
CA TYR A 17 -9.43 15.40 10.08
C TYR A 17 -8.01 15.73 9.61
N ALA A 18 -7.72 16.95 9.17
CA ALA A 18 -6.38 17.36 8.75
C ALA A 18 -5.35 17.24 9.88
N LEU A 19 -5.70 17.60 11.10
CA LEU A 19 -4.85 17.42 12.28
C LEU A 19 -4.57 15.96 12.59
N SER A 20 -5.52 15.06 12.35
CA SER A 20 -5.30 13.62 12.55
C SER A 20 -4.22 13.03 11.63
N LYS A 21 -4.07 13.61 10.43
CA LYS A 21 -3.09 13.16 9.42
C LYS A 21 -1.69 13.70 9.68
N THR A 22 -1.58 15.00 10.02
CA THR A 22 -0.28 15.67 10.15
C THR A 22 0.25 15.68 11.58
N GLN A 23 -0.63 15.57 12.58
CA GLN A 23 -0.34 15.74 14.01
C GLN A 23 0.37 17.07 14.35
N ASN A 24 0.34 18.04 13.41
CA ASN A 24 1.07 19.29 13.46
C ASN A 24 0.18 20.48 13.08
N LYS A 25 -0.13 21.32 14.07
CA LYS A 25 -1.00 22.50 13.88
C LYS A 25 -0.43 23.50 12.88
N LYS A 26 0.90 23.68 12.86
CA LYS A 26 1.53 24.61 11.94
C LYS A 26 1.39 24.12 10.50
N SER A 27 1.63 22.84 10.26
CA SER A 27 1.47 22.24 8.93
C SER A 27 0.03 22.40 8.40
N VAL A 28 -0.97 22.13 9.23
CA VAL A 28 -2.38 22.34 8.86
C VAL A 28 -2.67 23.82 8.60
N SER A 29 -2.17 24.72 9.44
CA SER A 29 -2.38 26.16 9.26
C SER A 29 -1.79 26.67 7.96
N ASP A 30 -0.57 26.24 7.62
CA ASP A 30 0.11 26.62 6.38
C ASP A 30 -0.65 26.07 5.15
N GLU A 31 -1.10 24.82 5.20
CA GLU A 31 -1.87 24.17 4.13
C GLU A 31 -3.20 24.89 3.83
N PHE A 32 -3.92 25.30 4.89
CA PHE A 32 -5.22 25.96 4.76
C PHE A 32 -5.14 27.49 4.71
N GLY A 33 -3.96 28.08 4.75
CA GLY A 33 -3.76 29.53 4.68
C GLY A 33 -4.36 30.30 5.85
N ILE A 34 -4.38 29.73 7.06
CA ILE A 34 -4.91 30.33 8.29
C ILE A 34 -3.84 30.43 9.37
N SER A 35 -4.07 31.24 10.41
CA SER A 35 -3.18 31.26 11.57
C SER A 35 -3.42 30.06 12.48
N VAL A 36 -2.40 29.66 13.25
CA VAL A 36 -2.52 28.62 14.29
C VAL A 36 -3.58 29.00 15.33
N ASP A 37 -3.72 30.27 15.65
CA ASP A 37 -4.75 30.76 16.58
C ASP A 37 -6.16 30.56 16.01
N THR A 38 -6.33 30.79 14.70
CA THR A 38 -7.58 30.55 14.02
C THR A 38 -7.93 29.06 14.01
N LEU A 39 -6.95 28.19 13.75
CA LEU A 39 -7.12 26.74 13.83
C LEU A 39 -7.53 26.31 15.25
N ASN A 40 -6.82 26.82 16.28
CA ASN A 40 -7.16 26.54 17.68
C ASN A 40 -8.60 26.95 18.02
N LYS A 41 -9.05 28.12 17.53
CA LYS A 41 -10.41 28.55 17.71
C LYS A 41 -11.41 27.56 17.09
N TYR A 42 -11.18 27.12 15.86
CA TYR A 42 -12.08 26.17 15.18
C TYR A 42 -12.17 24.84 15.91
N ILE A 43 -11.05 24.34 16.43
CA ILE A 43 -11.04 23.12 17.24
C ILE A 43 -11.79 23.35 18.57
N THR A 44 -11.56 24.49 19.24
CA THR A 44 -12.27 24.83 20.49
C THR A 44 -13.76 24.96 20.26
N ASP A 45 -14.19 25.58 19.16
CA ASP A 45 -15.62 25.71 18.79
C ASP A 45 -16.25 24.30 18.56
N LEU A 46 -15.51 23.36 17.93
CA LEU A 46 -15.96 21.99 17.77
C LEU A 46 -16.08 21.27 19.13
N GLU A 47 -15.03 21.34 19.96
CA GLU A 47 -15.04 20.80 21.32
C GLU A 47 -16.22 21.33 22.16
N SER A 48 -16.52 22.63 22.02
CA SER A 48 -17.65 23.25 22.68
C SER A 48 -18.99 22.73 22.16
N SER A 49 -19.08 22.42 20.86
CA SER A 49 -20.32 21.90 20.26
C SER A 49 -20.68 20.50 20.72
N VAL A 50 -19.66 19.69 21.10
CA VAL A 50 -19.78 18.30 21.59
C VAL A 50 -19.57 18.21 23.11
N ASN A 51 -19.31 19.32 23.77
CA ASN A 51 -19.10 19.46 25.22
C ASN A 51 -17.97 18.50 25.76
N THR A 52 -16.94 18.29 24.96
CA THR A 52 -15.77 17.48 25.38
C THR A 52 -14.50 17.90 24.66
N LYS A 53 -13.34 17.61 25.25
CA LYS A 53 -12.06 17.77 24.57
C LYS A 53 -11.85 16.66 23.55
N LEU A 54 -11.27 17.01 22.39
CA LEU A 54 -11.03 16.08 21.28
C LEU A 54 -9.55 15.87 21.02
N ILE A 55 -8.71 16.83 21.42
CA ILE A 55 -7.27 16.78 21.16
C ILE A 55 -6.45 17.10 22.41
N PHE A 56 -5.25 16.54 22.48
CA PHE A 56 -4.17 16.94 23.38
C PHE A 56 -2.99 17.46 22.56
N SER A 57 -2.41 18.59 22.97
CA SER A 57 -1.22 19.16 22.32
C SER A 57 -0.07 19.22 23.33
N ASN A 58 1.12 18.77 22.90
CA ASN A 58 2.35 18.85 23.66
C ASN A 58 3.53 19.24 22.73
N SER A 59 4.74 19.27 23.26
CA SER A 59 5.94 19.62 22.49
C SER A 59 6.27 18.65 21.32
N ARG A 60 5.64 17.46 21.30
CA ARG A 60 5.84 16.44 20.25
C ARG A 60 4.75 16.50 19.17
N GLY A 61 3.70 17.31 19.36
CA GLY A 61 2.61 17.47 18.39
C GLY A 61 1.22 17.44 19.02
N THR A 62 0.22 17.18 18.18
CA THR A 62 -1.19 17.11 18.55
C THR A 62 -1.70 15.68 18.39
N ILE A 63 -2.31 15.15 19.44
CA ILE A 63 -2.85 13.79 19.49
C ILE A 63 -4.36 13.87 19.65
N ILE A 64 -5.09 13.06 18.87
CA ILE A 64 -6.54 12.89 19.02
C ILE A 64 -6.79 11.94 20.21
N ASN A 65 -7.63 12.35 21.14
CA ASN A 65 -8.00 11.54 22.30
C ASN A 65 -9.10 10.49 21.94
N PRO A 66 -9.48 9.57 22.84
CA PRO A 66 -10.50 8.56 22.54
C PRO A 66 -11.84 9.15 22.11
N GLU A 67 -12.31 10.21 22.77
CA GLU A 67 -13.54 10.92 22.41
C GLU A 67 -13.43 11.59 21.03
N GLY A 68 -12.24 12.15 20.75
CA GLY A 68 -11.91 12.72 19.44
C GLY A 68 -11.90 11.70 18.32
N LYS A 69 -11.54 10.45 18.59
CA LYS A 69 -11.58 9.36 17.59
C LYS A 69 -12.99 9.07 17.10
N MET A 70 -13.98 9.07 17.98
CA MET A 70 -15.39 8.88 17.59
C MET A 70 -15.87 10.02 16.66
N ILE A 71 -15.47 11.26 16.97
CA ILE A 71 -15.81 12.42 16.12
C ILE A 71 -15.00 12.40 14.81
N LEU A 72 -13.78 11.88 14.86
CA LEU A 72 -12.92 11.72 13.68
C LEU A 72 -13.50 10.72 12.66
N GLU A 73 -14.21 9.69 13.09
CA GLU A 73 -14.93 8.77 12.19
C GLU A 73 -15.93 9.54 11.30
N ILE A 74 -16.72 10.43 11.90
CA ILE A 74 -17.66 11.30 11.16
C ILE A 74 -16.90 12.23 10.19
N ALA A 75 -15.81 12.85 10.67
CA ALA A 75 -14.99 13.72 9.84
C ALA A 75 -14.36 12.97 8.66
N THR A 76 -13.96 11.72 8.87
CA THR A 76 -13.42 10.86 7.83
C THR A 76 -14.45 10.50 6.77
N GLU A 77 -15.68 10.15 7.17
CA GLU A 77 -16.77 9.89 6.22
C GLU A 77 -17.10 11.12 5.35
N ILE A 78 -17.09 12.30 5.95
CA ILE A 78 -17.31 13.56 5.22
C ILE A 78 -16.17 13.82 4.23
N ALA A 79 -14.91 13.66 4.66
CA ALA A 79 -13.75 13.83 3.80
C ALA A 79 -13.80 12.86 2.60
N GLN A 80 -14.21 11.60 2.82
CA GLN A 80 -14.41 10.62 1.75
C GLN A 80 -15.46 11.07 0.74
N LYS A 81 -16.59 11.61 1.20
CA LYS A 81 -17.66 12.11 0.33
C LYS A 81 -17.26 13.36 -0.45
N LEU A 82 -16.50 14.27 0.17
CA LEU A 82 -15.92 15.42 -0.53
C LEU A 82 -14.93 15.00 -1.60
N HIS A 83 -14.07 14.04 -1.29
CA HIS A 83 -13.15 13.48 -2.29
C HIS A 83 -13.89 12.83 -3.46
N PHE A 84 -14.99 12.12 -3.20
CA PHE A 84 -15.84 11.57 -4.26
C PHE A 84 -16.45 12.69 -5.11
N PHE A 85 -16.94 13.79 -4.48
CA PHE A 85 -17.48 14.94 -5.18
C PHE A 85 -16.43 15.61 -6.08
N ASP A 86 -15.22 15.87 -5.57
CA ASP A 86 -14.13 16.44 -6.37
C ASP A 86 -13.78 15.55 -7.56
N SER A 87 -13.78 14.26 -7.35
CA SER A 87 -13.57 13.26 -8.40
C SER A 87 -14.67 13.27 -9.46
N TYR A 88 -15.90 13.58 -9.08
CA TYR A 88 -17.04 13.69 -9.99
C TYR A 88 -17.03 15.02 -10.78
N VAL A 89 -16.70 16.14 -10.13
CA VAL A 89 -16.66 17.48 -10.75
C VAL A 89 -15.52 17.62 -11.76
N GLN A 90 -14.38 16.91 -11.57
CA GLN A 90 -13.27 16.89 -12.52
C GLN A 90 -13.59 16.14 -13.84
N ASN A 91 -14.81 15.67 -14.02
CA ASN A 91 -15.25 14.82 -15.14
C ASN A 91 -15.57 15.55 -16.46
N GLU A 92 -15.23 16.82 -16.66
CA GLU A 92 -15.36 17.44 -17.99
C GLU A 92 -14.43 16.78 -19.04
N ASN A 93 -13.34 16.13 -18.59
CA ASN A 93 -12.54 15.21 -19.39
C ASN A 93 -12.45 13.86 -18.67
N GLN A 94 -13.21 12.87 -19.12
CA GLN A 94 -13.41 11.58 -18.46
C GLN A 94 -12.12 10.83 -18.08
N TYR A 95 -11.00 11.12 -18.72
CA TYR A 95 -9.72 10.44 -18.59
C TYR A 95 -8.58 11.39 -18.20
N GLN A 96 -8.81 12.24 -17.21
CA GLN A 96 -7.80 13.15 -16.66
C GLN A 96 -7.80 13.16 -15.13
N GLY A 97 -6.69 13.62 -14.55
CA GLY A 97 -6.52 13.79 -13.11
C GLY A 97 -5.62 12.72 -12.50
N ASN A 98 -5.59 12.67 -11.17
CA ASN A 98 -4.71 11.77 -10.43
C ASN A 98 -5.39 10.42 -10.18
N VAL A 99 -4.60 9.34 -10.26
CA VAL A 99 -4.91 8.01 -9.73
C VAL A 99 -3.86 7.68 -8.69
N ARG A 100 -4.30 7.47 -7.46
CA ARG A 100 -3.44 7.09 -6.33
C ARG A 100 -3.50 5.57 -6.19
N PHE A 101 -2.39 4.96 -6.51
CA PHE A 101 -2.23 3.53 -6.46
C PHE A 101 -1.34 3.15 -5.28
N ARG A 102 -1.78 2.21 -4.47
CA ARG A 102 -1.01 1.71 -3.33
C ARG A 102 -0.77 0.22 -3.48
N THR A 103 0.46 -0.21 -3.22
CA THR A 103 0.84 -1.62 -3.37
C THR A 103 1.97 -1.99 -2.43
N SER A 104 2.17 -3.28 -2.20
CA SER A 104 3.37 -3.79 -1.52
C SER A 104 4.58 -3.82 -2.46
N GLY A 105 5.79 -3.78 -1.86
CA GLY A 105 7.04 -3.64 -2.60
C GLY A 105 7.19 -4.57 -3.80
N PRO A 106 7.06 -5.89 -3.66
CA PRO A 106 7.23 -6.81 -4.78
C PRO A 106 6.20 -6.62 -5.90
N LEU A 107 4.97 -6.24 -5.58
CA LEU A 107 3.88 -6.15 -6.56
C LEU A 107 3.98 -4.93 -7.49
N ILE A 108 4.78 -3.90 -7.13
CA ILE A 108 4.97 -2.72 -7.98
C ILE A 108 5.61 -3.06 -9.33
N GLU A 109 6.42 -4.10 -9.39
CA GLU A 109 7.14 -4.48 -10.60
C GLU A 109 6.19 -4.96 -11.70
N TYR A 110 5.06 -5.57 -11.34
CA TYR A 110 4.03 -5.95 -12.32
C TYR A 110 3.44 -4.75 -13.05
N ILE A 111 3.44 -3.59 -12.41
CA ILE A 111 2.83 -2.37 -12.94
C ILE A 111 3.83 -1.53 -13.72
N SER A 112 5.11 -1.62 -13.37
CA SER A 112 6.21 -0.89 -14.04
C SER A 112 6.65 -1.56 -15.35
N SER A 113 5.82 -2.43 -15.91
CA SER A 113 6.09 -3.15 -17.16
C SER A 113 6.03 -2.24 -18.40
N SER A 114 6.44 -2.78 -19.55
CA SER A 114 6.36 -2.07 -20.84
C SER A 114 4.94 -1.61 -21.18
N GLU A 115 3.93 -2.34 -20.71
CA GLU A 115 2.52 -2.01 -20.87
C GLU A 115 2.13 -0.70 -20.18
N PHE A 116 2.86 -0.25 -19.15
CA PHE A 116 2.59 1.04 -18.52
C PHE A 116 2.86 2.21 -19.47
N LEU A 117 3.86 2.08 -20.33
CA LEU A 117 4.11 3.08 -21.38
C LEU A 117 2.91 3.20 -22.34
N ASP A 118 2.29 2.08 -22.68
CA ASP A 118 1.11 2.09 -23.56
C ASP A 118 -0.10 2.69 -22.83
N PHE A 119 -0.27 2.42 -21.55
CA PHE A 119 -1.29 3.09 -20.73
C PHE A 119 -1.11 4.62 -20.72
N VAL A 120 0.12 5.11 -20.49
CA VAL A 120 0.42 6.55 -20.47
C VAL A 120 0.20 7.20 -21.83
N LYS A 121 0.53 6.52 -22.94
CA LYS A 121 0.25 7.00 -24.29
C LYS A 121 -1.25 7.11 -24.58
N LEU A 122 -2.03 6.13 -24.11
CA LEU A 122 -3.48 6.09 -24.32
C LEU A 122 -4.21 7.09 -23.43
N TYR A 123 -3.70 7.36 -22.24
CA TYR A 123 -4.31 8.26 -21.25
C TYR A 123 -3.31 9.32 -20.74
N PRO A 124 -2.83 10.23 -21.60
CA PRO A 124 -1.74 11.15 -21.27
C PRO A 124 -2.09 12.17 -20.19
N ASN A 125 -3.37 12.39 -19.92
CA ASN A 125 -3.85 13.32 -18.89
C ASN A 125 -4.11 12.64 -17.53
N ILE A 126 -3.91 11.31 -17.42
CA ILE A 126 -3.97 10.60 -16.14
C ILE A 126 -2.57 10.58 -15.52
N LYS A 127 -2.46 11.11 -14.31
CA LYS A 127 -1.23 11.06 -13.51
C LYS A 127 -1.37 9.94 -12.49
N VAL A 128 -0.56 8.90 -12.62
CA VAL A 128 -0.53 7.80 -11.63
C VAL A 128 0.55 8.10 -10.60
N ARG A 129 0.15 8.13 -9.33
CA ARG A 129 1.07 8.12 -8.20
C ARG A 129 1.01 6.74 -7.57
N ALA A 130 2.15 6.05 -7.53
CA ALA A 130 2.29 4.75 -6.89
C ALA A 130 3.02 4.91 -5.55
N ASP A 131 2.35 4.56 -4.47
CA ASP A 131 2.93 4.55 -3.12
C ASP A 131 3.14 3.10 -2.67
N ILE A 132 4.37 2.79 -2.25
CA ILE A 132 4.73 1.49 -1.71
C ILE A 132 4.52 1.53 -0.20
N THR A 133 3.77 0.57 0.32
CA THR A 133 3.54 0.43 1.75
C THR A 133 3.77 -1.00 2.20
N GLN A 134 4.14 -1.17 3.46
CA GLN A 134 4.25 -2.48 4.09
C GLN A 134 2.96 -2.91 4.81
N ASP A 135 2.06 -1.97 5.04
CA ASP A 135 0.77 -2.22 5.67
C ASP A 135 -0.36 -1.52 4.91
N LEU A 136 -1.22 -2.32 4.27
CA LEU A 136 -2.45 -1.87 3.62
C LEU A 136 -3.68 -2.09 4.51
N SER A 137 -3.48 -2.41 5.79
CA SER A 137 -4.60 -2.61 6.74
C SER A 137 -5.45 -1.35 6.91
N ASP A 138 -4.86 -0.16 6.68
CA ASP A 138 -5.50 1.14 6.78
C ASP A 138 -5.68 1.74 5.37
N PHE A 139 -6.49 1.07 4.54
CA PHE A 139 -6.87 1.63 3.24
C PHE A 139 -7.78 2.84 3.46
N ASP A 140 -7.24 4.03 3.19
CA ASP A 140 -8.00 5.27 3.24
C ASP A 140 -8.33 5.74 1.81
N ILE A 141 -9.61 5.80 1.48
CA ILE A 141 -10.10 6.28 0.18
C ILE A 141 -9.67 7.72 -0.11
N THR A 142 -9.39 8.53 0.91
CA THR A 142 -8.90 9.90 0.71
C THR A 142 -7.45 9.94 0.22
N GLU A 143 -6.70 8.85 0.41
CA GLU A 143 -5.29 8.73 0.03
C GLU A 143 -5.04 7.69 -1.06
N THR A 144 -5.99 6.79 -1.30
CA THR A 144 -5.81 5.64 -2.21
C THR A 144 -7.06 5.42 -3.05
N ASP A 145 -6.90 5.31 -4.36
CA ASP A 145 -7.99 5.01 -5.29
C ASP A 145 -8.05 3.52 -5.65
N VAL A 146 -6.87 2.89 -5.80
CA VAL A 146 -6.71 1.48 -6.18
C VAL A 146 -5.59 0.87 -5.35
N ALA A 147 -5.76 -0.37 -4.93
CA ALA A 147 -4.72 -1.11 -4.21
C ALA A 147 -4.52 -2.51 -4.78
N LEU A 148 -3.28 -3.01 -4.67
CA LEU A 148 -2.90 -4.39 -4.98
C LEU A 148 -2.04 -4.92 -3.83
N ASP A 149 -2.52 -5.97 -3.15
CA ASP A 149 -1.85 -6.51 -1.97
C ASP A 149 -2.00 -8.05 -1.86
N TYR A 150 -1.17 -8.64 -1.00
CA TYR A 150 -1.23 -10.06 -0.60
C TYR A 150 -2.39 -10.36 0.35
N PHE A 151 -3.04 -9.35 0.92
CA PHE A 151 -4.14 -9.52 1.85
C PHE A 151 -5.42 -8.87 1.33
N PRO A 152 -6.59 -9.50 1.53
CA PRO A 152 -7.86 -8.89 1.17
C PRO A 152 -8.11 -7.65 2.05
N PRO A 153 -8.87 -6.67 1.54
CA PRO A 153 -9.24 -5.49 2.31
C PRO A 153 -10.06 -5.89 3.54
N LYS A 154 -9.81 -5.21 4.66
CA LYS A 154 -10.57 -5.42 5.90
C LYS A 154 -11.91 -4.67 5.90
N ASP A 155 -11.92 -3.49 5.28
CA ASP A 155 -13.12 -2.66 5.20
C ASP A 155 -14.07 -3.20 4.12
N LYS A 156 -15.36 -3.34 4.48
CA LYS A 156 -16.44 -3.84 3.62
C LYS A 156 -16.77 -2.90 2.45
N ASP A 157 -16.36 -1.64 2.52
CA ASP A 157 -16.56 -0.66 1.48
C ASP A 157 -15.51 -0.78 0.36
N ASN A 158 -14.46 -1.55 0.60
CA ASN A 158 -13.47 -1.91 -0.40
C ASN A 158 -13.87 -3.21 -1.11
N VAL A 159 -14.05 -3.11 -2.42
CA VAL A 159 -14.50 -4.23 -3.27
C VAL A 159 -13.30 -4.89 -3.90
N VAL A 160 -13.14 -6.19 -3.70
CA VAL A 160 -12.17 -7.00 -4.45
C VAL A 160 -12.65 -7.10 -5.90
N ILE A 161 -11.83 -6.62 -6.80
CA ILE A 161 -12.11 -6.56 -8.24
C ILE A 161 -11.55 -7.79 -8.94
N LYS A 162 -10.36 -8.24 -8.50
CA LYS A 162 -9.70 -9.42 -9.01
C LYS A 162 -8.85 -10.07 -7.93
N THR A 163 -8.89 -11.39 -7.88
CA THR A 163 -7.93 -12.22 -7.14
C THR A 163 -7.08 -12.94 -8.16
N GLN A 164 -5.77 -12.98 -7.94
CA GLN A 164 -4.80 -13.67 -8.80
C GLN A 164 -3.83 -14.45 -7.93
N LYS A 165 -3.49 -15.67 -8.34
CA LYS A 165 -2.43 -16.45 -7.68
C LYS A 165 -1.06 -16.04 -8.19
N VAL A 166 -0.12 -15.96 -7.26
CA VAL A 166 1.31 -15.72 -7.51
C VAL A 166 2.08 -16.90 -6.95
N THR A 167 2.75 -17.62 -7.80
CA THR A 167 3.64 -18.72 -7.37
C THR A 167 4.98 -18.15 -6.91
N PHE A 168 5.39 -18.52 -5.70
CA PHE A 168 6.70 -18.22 -5.15
C PHE A 168 7.61 -19.44 -5.24
N GLY A 169 8.90 -19.19 -5.45
CA GLY A 169 9.94 -20.21 -5.46
C GLY A 169 11.24 -19.70 -4.86
N LEU A 170 12.17 -20.60 -4.62
CA LEU A 170 13.48 -20.27 -4.09
C LEU A 170 14.45 -19.92 -5.20
N PHE A 171 15.26 -18.89 -4.97
CA PHE A 171 16.24 -18.37 -5.91
C PHE A 171 17.58 -18.12 -5.25
N ALA A 172 18.67 -18.34 -6.00
CA ALA A 172 20.03 -17.99 -5.62
C ALA A 172 20.76 -17.33 -6.80
N SER A 173 21.79 -16.53 -6.52
CA SER A 173 22.70 -16.08 -7.58
C SER A 173 23.69 -17.18 -7.97
N LEU A 174 24.20 -17.14 -9.20
CA LEU A 174 25.30 -18.03 -9.62
C LEU A 174 26.50 -17.89 -8.67
N LYS A 175 26.82 -16.68 -8.25
CA LYS A 175 27.90 -16.42 -7.29
C LYS A 175 27.70 -17.17 -5.97
N TYR A 176 26.46 -17.23 -5.45
CA TYR A 176 26.16 -17.99 -4.24
C TYR A 176 26.39 -19.49 -4.47
N ILE A 177 25.88 -20.01 -5.61
CA ILE A 177 25.99 -21.43 -5.96
C ILE A 177 27.46 -21.85 -6.15
N GLU A 178 28.26 -20.97 -6.75
CA GLU A 178 29.70 -21.21 -6.94
C GLU A 178 30.48 -21.30 -5.61
N GLU A 179 30.09 -20.47 -4.61
CA GLU A 179 30.79 -20.39 -3.34
C GLU A 179 30.31 -21.42 -2.31
N PHE A 180 28.98 -21.67 -2.25
CA PHE A 180 28.33 -22.46 -1.19
C PHE A 180 27.69 -23.77 -1.72
N GLY A 181 27.69 -23.98 -3.03
CA GLY A 181 26.96 -25.08 -3.64
C GLY A 181 25.46 -24.79 -3.83
N CYS A 182 24.81 -25.75 -4.51
CA CYS A 182 23.36 -25.77 -4.65
C CYS A 182 22.79 -26.73 -3.60
N PRO A 183 21.78 -26.35 -2.80
CA PRO A 183 21.17 -27.27 -1.85
C PRO A 183 20.60 -28.50 -2.59
N THR A 184 20.82 -29.68 -2.03
CA THR A 184 20.39 -30.95 -2.63
C THR A 184 18.92 -31.25 -2.34
N ASP A 185 18.45 -30.85 -1.17
CA ASP A 185 17.09 -30.99 -0.70
C ASP A 185 16.77 -29.94 0.38
N LEU A 186 15.56 -29.96 0.94
CA LEU A 186 15.14 -29.00 1.97
C LEU A 186 15.88 -29.17 3.29
N ALA A 187 16.28 -30.37 3.66
CA ALA A 187 17.04 -30.59 4.89
C ALA A 187 18.45 -30.00 4.80
N ASP A 188 19.10 -30.15 3.65
CA ASP A 188 20.37 -29.52 3.33
C ASP A 188 20.24 -27.98 3.30
N LEU A 189 19.19 -27.47 2.65
CA LEU A 189 18.88 -26.04 2.65
C LEU A 189 18.80 -25.49 4.09
N TYR A 190 18.02 -26.13 4.94
CA TYR A 190 17.75 -25.64 6.30
C TYR A 190 19.00 -25.69 7.20
N ALA A 191 19.82 -26.71 7.06
CA ALA A 191 20.97 -26.94 7.95
C ALA A 191 22.25 -26.22 7.51
N HIS A 192 22.51 -26.12 6.21
CA HIS A 192 23.84 -25.74 5.69
C HIS A 192 23.84 -24.48 4.84
N HIS A 193 22.68 -24.03 4.36
CA HIS A 193 22.60 -22.85 3.49
C HIS A 193 22.16 -21.59 4.22
N ARG A 194 22.28 -20.45 3.56
CA ARG A 194 22.00 -19.13 4.14
C ARG A 194 20.77 -18.53 3.49
N LEU A 195 19.88 -17.96 4.31
CA LEU A 195 18.69 -17.27 3.84
C LEU A 195 18.90 -15.76 3.81
N CYS A 196 18.52 -15.14 2.72
CA CYS A 196 18.15 -13.73 2.66
C CYS A 196 16.64 -13.62 2.89
N LEU A 197 16.22 -12.85 3.89
CA LEU A 197 14.83 -12.73 4.29
C LEU A 197 14.28 -11.35 3.97
N LYS A 198 13.15 -11.32 3.26
CA LYS A 198 12.33 -10.12 3.16
C LYS A 198 11.43 -10.03 4.40
N THR A 199 11.60 -8.99 5.19
CA THR A 199 10.80 -8.76 6.41
C THR A 199 9.54 -7.92 6.13
N GLY A 200 8.67 -7.76 7.13
CA GLY A 200 7.44 -7.01 7.02
C GLY A 200 6.22 -7.92 6.84
N GLN A 201 5.27 -7.53 6.00
CA GLN A 201 4.02 -8.28 5.82
C GLN A 201 4.23 -9.67 5.23
N GLN A 202 5.24 -9.84 4.39
CA GLN A 202 5.58 -11.13 3.78
C GLN A 202 5.93 -12.20 4.81
N THR A 203 6.36 -11.82 6.03
CA THR A 203 6.59 -12.79 7.11
C THR A 203 5.30 -13.46 7.60
N LYS A 204 4.14 -12.91 7.24
CA LYS A 204 2.81 -13.52 7.52
C LYS A 204 2.40 -14.54 6.46
N ILE A 205 3.17 -14.66 5.37
CA ILE A 205 2.92 -15.59 4.27
C ILE A 205 3.40 -16.98 4.71
N PRO A 206 2.60 -18.06 4.54
CA PRO A 206 2.90 -19.37 5.10
C PRO A 206 4.26 -19.92 4.70
N CYS A 207 4.63 -19.87 3.43
CA CYS A 207 5.92 -20.37 2.96
C CYS A 207 7.13 -19.56 3.48
N VAL A 208 6.97 -18.24 3.67
CA VAL A 208 8.01 -17.42 4.30
C VAL A 208 8.17 -17.81 5.77
N LYS A 209 7.05 -18.06 6.45
CA LYS A 209 7.07 -18.52 7.84
C LYS A 209 7.74 -19.87 7.95
N GLU A 210 7.42 -20.83 7.09
CA GLU A 210 8.06 -22.14 7.04
C GLU A 210 9.59 -22.03 6.92
N LEU A 211 10.07 -21.21 5.97
CA LEU A 211 11.51 -20.97 5.81
C LEU A 211 12.13 -20.37 7.08
N THR A 212 11.50 -19.34 7.67
CA THR A 212 12.03 -18.70 8.88
C THR A 212 12.06 -19.62 10.10
N ASP A 213 11.08 -20.52 10.21
CA ASP A 213 10.98 -21.44 11.34
C ASP A 213 12.02 -22.59 11.27
N HIS A 214 12.49 -22.96 10.06
CA HIS A 214 13.40 -24.09 9.85
C HIS A 214 14.85 -23.69 9.52
N MET A 215 15.08 -22.53 8.93
CA MET A 215 16.43 -22.09 8.55
C MET A 215 17.31 -21.83 9.76
N GLN A 216 18.49 -22.47 9.82
CA GLN A 216 19.48 -22.24 10.88
C GLN A 216 20.27 -20.94 10.68
N HIS A 217 20.44 -20.50 9.43
CA HIS A 217 21.30 -19.38 9.08
C HIS A 217 20.54 -18.33 8.25
N ILE A 218 20.15 -17.24 8.89
CA ILE A 218 19.66 -16.03 8.20
C ILE A 218 20.84 -15.09 8.06
N ALA A 219 21.39 -15.01 6.83
CA ALA A 219 22.57 -14.18 6.56
C ALA A 219 22.22 -12.70 6.46
N PHE A 220 20.99 -12.39 6.02
CA PHE A 220 20.57 -11.01 5.79
C PHE A 220 19.05 -10.88 5.85
N SER A 221 18.57 -9.78 6.41
CA SER A 221 17.16 -9.44 6.40
C SER A 221 16.95 -7.96 6.12
N SER A 222 15.91 -7.62 5.35
CA SER A 222 15.53 -6.25 5.04
C SER A 222 14.04 -6.14 4.77
N ASP A 223 13.45 -5.00 5.11
CA ASP A 223 12.10 -4.60 4.72
C ASP A 223 12.06 -3.93 3.34
N SER A 224 13.22 -3.59 2.78
CA SER A 224 13.34 -3.03 1.43
C SER A 224 13.51 -4.14 0.40
N GLU A 225 12.59 -4.22 -0.57
CA GLU A 225 12.66 -5.17 -1.69
C GLU A 225 13.96 -5.03 -2.49
N MET A 226 14.34 -3.79 -2.80
CA MET A 226 15.56 -3.50 -3.55
C MET A 226 16.80 -3.98 -2.83
N VAL A 227 16.90 -3.74 -1.53
CA VAL A 227 18.06 -4.14 -0.70
C VAL A 227 18.11 -5.66 -0.56
N PHE A 228 16.97 -6.31 -0.30
CA PHE A 228 16.85 -7.77 -0.24
C PHE A 228 17.34 -8.43 -1.54
N ARG A 229 16.83 -7.98 -2.68
CA ARG A 229 17.24 -8.54 -3.99
C ARG A 229 18.69 -8.25 -4.34
N THR A 230 19.21 -7.10 -3.95
CA THR A 230 20.63 -6.77 -4.11
C THR A 230 21.52 -7.71 -3.27
N ALA A 231 21.12 -8.04 -2.05
CA ALA A 231 21.81 -9.00 -1.21
C ALA A 231 21.86 -10.39 -1.87
N MET A 232 20.73 -10.89 -2.39
CA MET A 232 20.70 -12.16 -3.13
C MET A 232 21.61 -12.16 -4.37
N LYS A 233 21.54 -11.11 -5.21
CA LYS A 233 22.37 -10.96 -6.42
C LYS A 233 23.87 -10.94 -6.10
N ASN A 234 24.23 -10.41 -4.94
CA ASN A 234 25.63 -10.39 -4.48
C ASN A 234 26.08 -11.68 -3.80
N GLY A 235 25.24 -12.72 -3.73
CA GLY A 235 25.60 -14.02 -3.20
C GLY A 235 25.54 -14.13 -1.69
N LEU A 236 24.76 -13.28 -0.99
CA LEU A 236 24.64 -13.36 0.47
C LEU A 236 23.82 -14.56 0.94
N GLY A 237 22.87 -15.02 0.11
CA GLY A 237 21.98 -16.12 0.47
C GLY A 237 20.95 -16.45 -0.59
N ILE A 238 20.17 -17.48 -0.30
CA ILE A 238 18.99 -17.92 -1.06
C ILE A 238 17.80 -17.08 -0.58
N GLY A 239 16.86 -16.76 -1.45
CA GLY A 239 15.65 -16.02 -1.06
C GLY A 239 14.42 -16.48 -1.80
N LEU A 240 13.25 -16.22 -1.20
CA LEU A 240 11.96 -16.52 -1.77
C LEU A 240 11.46 -15.34 -2.61
N CYS A 241 11.13 -15.61 -3.88
CA CYS A 241 10.65 -14.59 -4.81
C CYS A 241 9.51 -15.14 -5.68
N PRO A 242 8.64 -14.26 -6.23
CA PRO A 242 7.68 -14.66 -7.24
C PRO A 242 8.37 -15.22 -8.48
N VAL A 243 7.88 -16.37 -8.97
CA VAL A 243 8.45 -17.08 -10.12
C VAL A 243 8.37 -16.26 -11.41
N ALA A 244 7.29 -15.48 -11.55
CA ALA A 244 7.05 -14.63 -12.73
C ALA A 244 7.99 -13.43 -12.85
N TYR A 245 8.83 -13.17 -11.84
CA TYR A 245 9.84 -12.11 -11.94
C TYR A 245 10.98 -12.49 -12.87
N GLY A 246 11.27 -11.62 -13.82
CA GLY A 246 12.54 -11.66 -14.55
C GLY A 246 13.69 -11.26 -13.61
N LEU A 247 14.19 -12.23 -12.85
CA LEU A 247 15.15 -11.98 -11.76
C LEU A 247 16.61 -11.80 -12.25
N GLY A 248 16.82 -11.68 -13.57
CA GLY A 248 18.14 -11.45 -14.16
C GLY A 248 19.11 -12.59 -13.83
N ASN A 249 20.14 -12.34 -13.01
CA ASN A 249 21.19 -13.29 -12.67
C ASN A 249 20.82 -14.25 -11.52
N LEU A 250 19.56 -14.31 -11.10
CA LEU A 250 19.11 -15.27 -10.10
C LEU A 250 18.60 -16.53 -10.79
N VAL A 251 19.00 -17.67 -10.29
CA VAL A 251 18.62 -19.00 -10.76
C VAL A 251 17.58 -19.57 -9.80
N ARG A 252 16.50 -20.11 -10.33
CA ARG A 252 15.50 -20.81 -9.56
C ARG A 252 16.03 -22.18 -9.14
N LEU A 253 15.76 -22.58 -7.91
CA LEU A 253 16.16 -23.85 -7.32
C LEU A 253 15.04 -24.88 -7.44
N ASP A 254 14.73 -25.31 -8.67
CA ASP A 254 13.63 -26.21 -9.00
C ASP A 254 13.75 -27.59 -8.35
N ASN A 255 14.99 -28.03 -8.09
CA ASN A 255 15.27 -29.33 -7.45
C ASN A 255 14.73 -29.46 -6.03
N LEU A 256 14.44 -28.34 -5.37
CA LEU A 256 13.89 -28.33 -4.01
C LEU A 256 12.38 -28.55 -3.96
N ASN A 257 11.68 -28.45 -5.08
CA ASN A 257 10.22 -28.49 -5.16
C ASN A 257 9.53 -27.62 -4.11
N PHE A 258 10.14 -26.48 -3.78
CA PHE A 258 9.60 -25.51 -2.82
C PHE A 258 8.86 -24.42 -3.60
N GLU A 259 7.56 -24.57 -3.66
CA GLU A 259 6.65 -23.63 -4.30
C GLU A 259 5.41 -23.42 -3.42
N ASP A 260 4.89 -22.20 -3.40
CA ASP A 260 3.62 -21.88 -2.77
C ASP A 260 2.87 -20.85 -3.60
N ASP A 261 1.57 -21.08 -3.73
CA ASP A 261 0.65 -20.19 -4.42
C ASP A 261 0.02 -19.22 -3.43
N ILE A 262 0.29 -17.95 -3.61
CA ILE A 262 -0.21 -16.89 -2.74
C ILE A 262 -1.21 -16.03 -3.51
N ASP A 263 -2.38 -15.83 -2.94
CA ASP A 263 -3.38 -14.94 -3.52
C ASP A 263 -2.95 -13.47 -3.36
N ILE A 264 -3.11 -12.70 -4.43
CA ILE A 264 -3.05 -11.25 -4.42
C ILE A 264 -4.40 -10.68 -4.79
N TYR A 265 -4.72 -9.52 -4.24
CA TYR A 265 -6.03 -8.91 -4.34
C TYR A 265 -5.91 -7.51 -4.92
N LEU A 266 -6.52 -7.31 -6.10
CA LEU A 266 -6.76 -5.97 -6.65
C LEU A 266 -8.09 -5.47 -6.11
N PHE A 267 -8.10 -4.34 -5.43
CA PHE A 267 -9.31 -3.78 -4.86
C PHE A 267 -9.35 -2.26 -4.94
N ALA A 268 -10.55 -1.72 -4.84
CA ALA A 268 -10.81 -0.29 -4.80
C ALA A 268 -12.10 -0.03 -4.00
N HIS A 269 -12.29 1.20 -3.57
CA HIS A 269 -13.50 1.56 -2.85
C HIS A 269 -14.73 1.56 -3.76
N LYS A 270 -15.88 1.02 -3.27
CA LYS A 270 -17.13 0.88 -4.03
C LYS A 270 -17.62 2.15 -4.70
N ASN A 271 -17.37 3.32 -4.08
CA ASN A 271 -17.83 4.61 -4.58
C ASN A 271 -16.91 5.23 -5.64
N THR A 272 -15.65 4.79 -5.75
CA THR A 272 -14.67 5.40 -6.67
C THR A 272 -14.25 4.50 -7.82
N LYS A 273 -14.42 3.17 -7.70
CA LYS A 273 -13.99 2.19 -8.72
C LYS A 273 -14.55 2.44 -10.14
N ASP A 274 -15.72 3.07 -10.23
CA ASP A 274 -16.41 3.34 -11.50
C ASP A 274 -16.10 4.73 -12.08
N ILE A 275 -15.31 5.57 -11.38
CA ILE A 275 -14.81 6.84 -11.91
C ILE A 275 -13.95 6.54 -13.14
N PRO A 276 -14.21 7.17 -14.31
CA PRO A 276 -13.59 6.77 -15.58
C PRO A 276 -12.08 6.61 -15.53
N ARG A 277 -11.33 7.56 -14.96
CA ARG A 277 -9.87 7.47 -14.85
C ARG A 277 -9.39 6.32 -13.95
N ILE A 278 -10.13 6.03 -12.87
CA ILE A 278 -9.81 4.93 -11.95
C ILE A 278 -10.14 3.60 -12.62
N ARG A 279 -11.29 3.50 -13.28
CA ARG A 279 -11.74 2.30 -13.99
C ARG A 279 -10.77 1.87 -15.10
N VAL A 280 -10.25 2.82 -15.90
CA VAL A 280 -9.28 2.47 -16.95
C VAL A 280 -7.95 2.01 -16.38
N PHE A 281 -7.53 2.59 -15.25
CA PHE A 281 -6.34 2.12 -14.53
C PHE A 281 -6.54 0.73 -13.93
N ILE A 282 -7.69 0.46 -13.31
CA ILE A 282 -8.07 -0.87 -12.84
C ILE A 282 -8.00 -1.90 -13.98
N ASN A 283 -8.56 -1.56 -15.15
CA ASN A 283 -8.52 -2.45 -16.32
C ASN A 283 -7.10 -2.67 -16.81
N TYR A 284 -6.25 -1.63 -16.77
CA TYR A 284 -4.83 -1.78 -17.07
C TYR A 284 -4.16 -2.79 -16.11
N ILE A 285 -4.33 -2.65 -14.79
CA ILE A 285 -3.76 -3.60 -13.81
C ILE A 285 -4.28 -5.02 -14.05
N LYS A 286 -5.59 -5.19 -14.30
CA LYS A 286 -6.18 -6.51 -14.61
C LYS A 286 -5.49 -7.16 -15.80
N ASN A 287 -5.27 -6.41 -16.88
CA ASN A 287 -4.63 -6.92 -18.09
C ASN A 287 -3.17 -7.30 -17.85
N VAL A 288 -2.44 -6.54 -17.04
CA VAL A 288 -1.07 -6.87 -16.64
C VAL A 288 -1.06 -8.18 -15.85
N LEU A 289 -1.93 -8.31 -14.85
CA LEU A 289 -2.04 -9.53 -14.04
C LEU A 289 -2.40 -10.75 -14.89
N ASP A 290 -3.28 -10.60 -15.88
CA ASP A 290 -3.64 -11.71 -16.79
C ASP A 290 -2.47 -12.20 -17.63
N LYS A 291 -1.57 -11.29 -18.06
CA LYS A 291 -0.42 -11.63 -18.90
C LYS A 291 0.72 -12.28 -18.14
N VAL A 292 0.98 -11.83 -16.92
CA VAL A 292 2.12 -12.27 -16.10
C VAL A 292 1.97 -13.73 -15.66
N TYR A 293 0.78 -14.27 -15.63
CA TYR A 293 0.47 -15.62 -15.09
C TYR A 293 -0.06 -16.61 -16.13
N ILE A 294 0.06 -16.29 -17.43
CA ILE A 294 -0.11 -17.28 -18.51
C ILE A 294 1.30 -17.85 -18.82
N VAL A 295 1.85 -18.62 -17.89
CA VAL A 295 3.02 -19.48 -18.14
C VAL A 295 2.67 -20.92 -17.80
#